data_58530ee627a8555a6a41fe1be11c85f3
#
_entry.id   58530ee627a8555a6a41fe1be11c85f3
#
_cell.length_a   1.000
_cell.length_b   1.000
_cell.length_c   1.000
_cell.angle_alpha   90.00
_cell.angle_beta   90.00
_cell.angle_gamma   90.00
#
_symmetry.space_group_name_H-M   'P 1'
#
loop_
_entity.id
_entity.type
_entity.pdbx_description
1 polymer ?
#
loop_
_entity_poly.entity_id
_entity_poly.type
_entity_poly.pdbx_seq_one_letter_code
_entity_poly.pdbx_strand_id
1 'polypeptide(L)'
;MGSQELQRKLGFWAVLAIAVGTTVGSGIFVSVGEVAKAAGTPWLTVLAFVIGGLIVIPQMCVYAELSTAYPENGADYVYLKNAGSRPLAFLSGWASFWANDAPSLSIMALAIVSNLGFLTPIDPLLGKFIAAGLIIAFMLLHLRSVEGGAAFQTLITIAKIIPFTIVIGLGIFWFKAENFAAPTTTAIGATGSFMALLAGISATSWSYTGMASICYMAGEIKNPGKTMPRALIGSCLLVLVLYTLLALVISGLMPFDKLANSETPISDALTWIPALGSTAGIFVAITAMIVILGSLSSCVMYQPRLEYAMAKDNLFFKCFGHVHPKYNTPDVSIILQGAQGIFFIFVSDLTSLLGYFTLVMCFKNTLTFGSIIWCRKRDDYKPLWRTPAFGLMTTLAIASSLILVASTFVWAPIPGLICAVIVIATGLPAYAFWAKRSRQLNALS
;
A
#
# COMPACT_ATOMS: atom_id res chain seq x y z
N MET A 1 -33.22 -15.20 -7.91
CA MET A 1 -32.05 -15.68 -7.17
C MET A 1 -31.54 -14.49 -6.38
N GLY A 2 -31.67 -14.51 -5.03
CA GLY A 2 -31.17 -13.44 -4.17
C GLY A 2 -29.65 -13.25 -4.39
N SER A 3 -29.22 -12.03 -4.58
CA SER A 3 -27.80 -11.72 -4.72
C SER A 3 -27.10 -12.10 -3.41
N GLN A 4 -26.26 -13.13 -3.42
CA GLN A 4 -25.40 -13.44 -2.28
C GLN A 4 -24.50 -12.25 -2.02
N GLU A 5 -24.38 -11.86 -0.73
CA GLU A 5 -23.49 -10.80 -0.27
C GLU A 5 -22.27 -11.40 0.42
N LEU A 6 -21.17 -10.65 0.40
CA LEU A 6 -19.96 -11.04 1.11
C LEU A 6 -20.23 -11.03 2.61
N GLN A 7 -19.74 -12.05 3.34
CA GLN A 7 -20.06 -12.28 4.74
C GLN A 7 -19.01 -11.68 5.67
N ARG A 8 -19.42 -11.16 6.85
CA ARG A 8 -18.53 -10.66 7.90
C ARG A 8 -17.82 -11.80 8.63
N LYS A 9 -16.63 -12.15 8.17
CA LYS A 9 -15.84 -13.29 8.68
C LYS A 9 -14.53 -12.88 9.34
N LEU A 10 -13.97 -11.70 9.01
CA LEU A 10 -12.65 -11.25 9.46
C LEU A 10 -12.69 -10.68 10.88
N GLY A 11 -11.92 -11.27 11.79
CA GLY A 11 -11.72 -10.78 13.16
C GLY A 11 -10.54 -9.81 13.26
N PHE A 12 -10.35 -9.21 14.45
CA PHE A 12 -9.33 -8.18 14.71
C PHE A 12 -7.90 -8.59 14.29
N TRP A 13 -7.45 -9.77 14.70
CA TRP A 13 -6.07 -10.21 14.41
C TRP A 13 -5.81 -10.41 12.92
N ALA A 14 -6.78 -10.96 12.19
CA ALA A 14 -6.67 -11.10 10.74
C ALA A 14 -6.63 -9.73 10.05
N VAL A 15 -7.48 -8.79 10.47
CA VAL A 15 -7.52 -7.42 9.94
C VAL A 15 -6.23 -6.67 10.22
N LEU A 16 -5.70 -6.76 11.44
CA LEU A 16 -4.40 -6.19 11.81
C LEU A 16 -3.26 -6.80 10.98
N ALA A 17 -3.26 -8.12 10.82
CA ALA A 17 -2.25 -8.81 10.01
C ALA A 17 -2.31 -8.42 8.53
N ILE A 18 -3.50 -8.22 7.96
CA ILE A 18 -3.66 -7.72 6.59
C ILE A 18 -3.09 -6.29 6.48
N ALA A 19 -3.45 -5.38 7.41
CA ALA A 19 -2.97 -4.00 7.40
C ALA A 19 -1.43 -3.92 7.52
N VAL A 20 -0.85 -4.59 8.50
CA VAL A 20 0.61 -4.65 8.70
C VAL A 20 1.29 -5.35 7.53
N GLY A 21 0.76 -6.51 7.12
CA GLY A 21 1.32 -7.32 6.05
C GLY A 21 1.29 -6.65 4.67
N THR A 22 0.32 -5.79 4.41
CA THR A 22 0.28 -4.98 3.18
C THR A 22 1.29 -3.84 3.24
N THR A 23 1.47 -3.21 4.41
CA THR A 23 2.36 -2.07 4.59
C THR A 23 3.83 -2.50 4.64
N VAL A 24 4.14 -3.59 5.38
CA VAL A 24 5.50 -4.15 5.41
C VAL A 24 5.75 -4.86 4.08
N GLY A 25 6.19 -4.09 3.11
CA GLY A 25 6.45 -4.46 1.72
C GLY A 25 7.91 -4.28 1.31
N SER A 26 8.17 -4.33 0.00
CA SER A 26 9.51 -4.14 -0.57
C SER A 26 10.09 -2.73 -0.34
N GLY A 27 9.23 -1.74 -0.11
CA GLY A 27 9.66 -0.34 0.01
C GLY A 27 10.72 -0.09 1.08
N ILE A 28 10.62 -0.75 2.24
CA ILE A 28 11.54 -0.52 3.35
C ILE A 28 12.99 -0.92 3.01
N PHE A 29 13.19 -1.90 2.11
CA PHE A 29 14.53 -2.36 1.76
C PHE A 29 15.37 -1.31 1.05
N VAL A 30 14.74 -0.39 0.33
CA VAL A 30 15.39 0.69 -0.43
C VAL A 30 15.27 2.03 0.30
N SER A 31 14.12 2.29 0.93
CA SER A 31 13.80 3.61 1.50
C SER A 31 14.76 4.06 2.60
N VAL A 32 15.39 3.15 3.36
CA VAL A 32 16.36 3.54 4.39
C VAL A 32 17.54 4.31 3.76
N GLY A 33 18.06 3.86 2.62
CA GLY A 33 19.12 4.55 1.88
C GLY A 33 18.65 5.86 1.24
N GLU A 34 17.46 5.84 0.60
CA GLU A 34 16.88 7.04 0.00
C GLU A 34 16.61 8.13 1.04
N VAL A 35 16.07 7.76 2.20
CA VAL A 35 15.84 8.68 3.32
C VAL A 35 17.17 9.19 3.88
N ALA A 36 18.19 8.32 4.03
CA ALA A 36 19.53 8.73 4.47
C ALA A 36 20.14 9.74 3.49
N LYS A 37 20.04 9.49 2.19
CA LYS A 37 20.53 10.41 1.14
C LYS A 37 19.79 11.75 1.17
N ALA A 38 18.49 11.76 1.37
CA ALA A 38 17.66 12.95 1.41
C ALA A 38 17.84 13.74 2.71
N ALA A 39 17.92 13.07 3.85
CA ALA A 39 18.05 13.66 5.18
C ALA A 39 19.50 14.10 5.50
N GLY A 40 20.52 13.47 4.91
CA GLY A 40 21.93 13.87 4.96
C GLY A 40 22.62 13.65 6.30
N THR A 41 21.94 13.20 7.36
CA THR A 41 22.53 12.78 8.64
C THR A 41 21.77 11.58 9.23
N PRO A 42 22.45 10.75 10.06
CA PRO A 42 21.81 9.62 10.73
C PRO A 42 20.63 10.05 11.61
N TRP A 43 20.80 11.12 12.38
CA TRP A 43 19.75 11.64 13.26
C TRP A 43 18.51 12.13 12.49
N LEU A 44 18.71 12.87 11.40
CA LEU A 44 17.59 13.33 10.56
C LEU A 44 16.95 12.17 9.83
N THR A 45 17.69 11.12 9.47
CA THR A 45 17.13 9.89 8.88
C THR A 45 16.18 9.20 9.85
N VAL A 46 16.60 8.97 11.10
CA VAL A 46 15.74 8.37 12.12
C VAL A 46 14.53 9.26 12.43
N LEU A 47 14.75 10.58 12.57
CA LEU A 47 13.67 11.54 12.82
C LEU A 47 12.68 11.61 11.68
N ALA A 48 13.13 11.46 10.42
CA ALA A 48 12.28 11.40 9.25
C ALA A 48 11.34 10.18 9.29
N PHE A 49 11.82 9.00 9.70
CA PHE A 49 10.97 7.82 9.90
C PHE A 49 9.96 8.01 11.05
N VAL A 50 10.37 8.63 12.16
CA VAL A 50 9.45 8.94 13.27
C VAL A 50 8.34 9.88 12.80
N ILE A 51 8.70 11.01 12.22
CA ILE A 51 7.72 12.02 11.79
C ILE A 51 6.88 11.49 10.62
N GLY A 52 7.50 10.80 9.66
CA GLY A 52 6.80 10.18 8.53
C GLY A 52 5.71 9.21 8.98
N GLY A 53 6.00 8.35 9.97
CA GLY A 53 5.00 7.47 10.56
C GLY A 53 3.93 8.20 11.38
N LEU A 54 4.31 9.26 12.14
CA LEU A 54 3.36 10.07 12.89
C LEU A 54 2.37 10.81 11.97
N ILE A 55 2.80 11.25 10.80
CA ILE A 55 1.94 11.91 9.79
C ILE A 55 0.88 10.95 9.22
N VAL A 56 1.13 9.66 9.23
CA VAL A 56 0.15 8.66 8.77
C VAL A 56 -0.99 8.44 9.78
N ILE A 57 -0.78 8.71 11.07
CA ILE A 57 -1.84 8.56 12.10
C ILE A 57 -3.09 9.38 11.77
N PRO A 58 -3.01 10.69 11.44
CA PRO A 58 -4.14 11.47 10.95
C PRO A 58 -4.88 10.85 9.77
N GLN A 59 -4.15 10.30 8.79
CA GLN A 59 -4.74 9.61 7.64
C GLN A 59 -5.53 8.37 8.07
N MET A 60 -4.96 7.55 8.96
CA MET A 60 -5.62 6.36 9.50
C MET A 60 -6.84 6.72 10.36
N CYS A 61 -6.84 7.84 11.07
CA CYS A 61 -8.00 8.34 11.79
C CYS A 61 -9.14 8.71 10.82
N VAL A 62 -8.85 9.37 9.70
CA VAL A 62 -9.86 9.69 8.69
C VAL A 62 -10.44 8.41 8.08
N TYR A 63 -9.59 7.45 7.70
CA TYR A 63 -10.05 6.15 7.20
C TYR A 63 -10.88 5.37 8.24
N ALA A 64 -10.50 5.42 9.51
CA ALA A 64 -11.24 4.77 10.59
C ALA A 64 -12.66 5.33 10.73
N GLU A 65 -12.82 6.65 10.65
CA GLU A 65 -14.13 7.27 10.69
C GLU A 65 -14.98 6.91 9.46
N LEU A 66 -14.43 7.09 8.25
CA LEU A 66 -15.14 6.78 7.01
C LEU A 66 -15.55 5.30 6.92
N SER A 67 -14.64 4.39 7.28
CA SER A 67 -14.91 2.94 7.24
C SER A 67 -15.92 2.48 8.30
N THR A 68 -16.06 3.22 9.41
CA THR A 68 -17.08 2.92 10.42
C THR A 68 -18.41 3.58 10.13
N ALA A 69 -18.43 4.66 9.36
CA ALA A 69 -19.65 5.27 8.83
C ALA A 69 -20.26 4.44 7.70
N TYR A 70 -19.39 3.95 6.82
CA TYR A 70 -19.77 3.17 5.64
C TYR A 70 -19.00 1.84 5.64
N PRO A 71 -19.43 0.86 6.47
CA PRO A 71 -18.75 -0.43 6.60
C PRO A 71 -19.10 -1.37 5.44
N GLU A 72 -18.81 -0.92 4.22
CA GLU A 72 -19.03 -1.58 2.93
C GLU A 72 -17.70 -1.86 2.25
N ASN A 73 -17.67 -2.79 1.30
CA ASN A 73 -16.49 -3.09 0.51
C ASN A 73 -16.28 -2.03 -0.57
N GLY A 74 -15.01 -1.69 -0.87
CA GLY A 74 -14.66 -0.77 -1.95
C GLY A 74 -14.02 0.55 -1.53
N ALA A 75 -13.78 0.76 -0.21
CA ALA A 75 -12.98 1.86 0.35
C ALA A 75 -13.26 3.24 -0.29
N ASP A 76 -12.26 3.82 -0.96
CA ASP A 76 -12.28 5.17 -1.51
C ASP A 76 -13.47 5.43 -2.44
N TYR A 77 -13.85 4.43 -3.24
CA TYR A 77 -15.05 4.51 -4.09
C TYR A 77 -16.32 4.75 -3.26
N VAL A 78 -16.48 3.98 -2.20
CA VAL A 78 -17.65 4.08 -1.31
C VAL A 78 -17.68 5.44 -0.60
N TYR A 79 -16.55 5.92 -0.12
CA TYR A 79 -16.47 7.19 0.61
C TYR A 79 -16.75 8.39 -0.30
N LEU A 80 -16.18 8.42 -1.50
CA LEU A 80 -16.43 9.47 -2.49
C LEU A 80 -17.88 9.45 -3.00
N LYS A 81 -18.45 8.26 -3.20
CA LYS A 81 -19.87 8.10 -3.57
C LYS A 81 -20.78 8.71 -2.51
N ASN A 82 -20.52 8.37 -1.25
CA ASN A 82 -21.32 8.85 -0.12
C ASN A 82 -21.05 10.33 0.22
N ALA A 83 -19.90 10.88 -0.16
CA ALA A 83 -19.66 12.34 -0.11
C ALA A 83 -20.47 13.13 -1.15
N GLY A 84 -21.22 12.46 -2.03
CA GLY A 84 -22.11 13.07 -3.01
C GLY A 84 -21.53 13.17 -4.42
N SER A 85 -20.34 12.64 -4.69
CA SER A 85 -19.71 12.72 -6.01
C SER A 85 -19.54 11.35 -6.67
N ARG A 86 -20.61 10.86 -7.31
CA ARG A 86 -20.56 9.64 -8.15
C ARG A 86 -19.49 9.69 -9.26
N PRO A 87 -19.29 10.83 -9.99
CA PRO A 87 -18.22 10.92 -10.98
C PRO A 87 -16.83 10.72 -10.40
N LEU A 88 -16.49 11.39 -9.28
CA LEU A 88 -15.19 11.23 -8.62
C LEU A 88 -15.00 9.83 -8.05
N ALA A 89 -16.04 9.24 -7.48
CA ALA A 89 -16.01 7.84 -7.04
C ALA A 89 -15.68 6.90 -8.19
N PHE A 90 -16.37 7.04 -9.33
CA PHE A 90 -16.12 6.25 -10.52
C PHE A 90 -14.70 6.45 -11.04
N LEU A 91 -14.24 7.69 -11.18
CA LEU A 91 -12.88 7.99 -11.65
C LEU A 91 -11.81 7.41 -10.72
N SER A 92 -12.01 7.46 -9.40
CA SER A 92 -11.12 6.82 -8.43
C SER A 92 -11.05 5.31 -8.65
N GLY A 93 -12.17 4.63 -8.84
CA GLY A 93 -12.21 3.20 -9.11
C GLY A 93 -11.65 2.85 -10.49
N TRP A 94 -11.96 3.64 -11.52
CA TRP A 94 -11.42 3.47 -12.87
C TRP A 94 -9.91 3.58 -12.91
N ALA A 95 -9.36 4.61 -12.23
CA ALA A 95 -7.93 4.80 -12.07
C ALA A 95 -7.26 3.64 -11.31
N SER A 96 -7.90 3.16 -10.24
CA SER A 96 -7.40 2.00 -9.48
C SER A 96 -7.31 0.76 -10.35
N PHE A 97 -8.38 0.42 -11.06
CA PHE A 97 -8.44 -0.76 -11.91
C PHE A 97 -7.36 -0.77 -13.00
N TRP A 98 -7.17 0.35 -13.71
CA TRP A 98 -6.25 0.41 -14.85
C TRP A 98 -4.80 0.71 -14.50
N ALA A 99 -4.56 1.55 -13.50
CA ALA A 99 -3.23 2.09 -13.23
C ALA A 99 -2.66 1.75 -11.84
N ASN A 100 -3.43 1.15 -10.95
CA ASN A 100 -3.00 0.83 -9.60
C ASN A 100 -3.06 -0.68 -9.29
N ASP A 101 -4.24 -1.29 -9.39
CA ASP A 101 -4.48 -2.61 -8.79
C ASP A 101 -3.78 -3.73 -9.57
N ALA A 102 -4.11 -3.94 -10.83
CA ALA A 102 -3.48 -4.96 -11.65
C ALA A 102 -1.97 -4.71 -11.92
N PRO A 103 -1.51 -3.46 -12.21
CA PRO A 103 -0.07 -3.18 -12.28
C PRO A 103 0.69 -3.51 -11.00
N SER A 104 0.11 -3.29 -9.81
CA SER A 104 0.77 -3.62 -8.54
C SER A 104 1.04 -5.13 -8.39
N LEU A 105 0.14 -5.99 -8.88
CA LEU A 105 0.36 -7.44 -8.87
C LEU A 105 1.58 -7.81 -9.74
N SER A 106 1.69 -7.21 -10.92
CA SER A 106 2.81 -7.44 -11.84
C SER A 106 4.13 -6.96 -11.26
N ILE A 107 4.14 -5.74 -10.68
CA ILE A 107 5.32 -5.16 -10.00
C ILE A 107 5.82 -6.11 -8.91
N MET A 108 4.92 -6.57 -8.03
CA MET A 108 5.29 -7.44 -6.92
C MET A 108 5.77 -8.81 -7.40
N ALA A 109 5.09 -9.42 -8.36
CA ALA A 109 5.47 -10.72 -8.90
C ALA A 109 6.85 -10.67 -9.60
N LEU A 110 7.11 -9.63 -10.40
CA LEU A 110 8.41 -9.41 -11.05
C LEU A 110 9.51 -9.11 -10.02
N ALA A 111 9.21 -8.37 -8.94
CA ALA A 111 10.17 -8.10 -7.88
C ALA A 111 10.57 -9.38 -7.12
N ILE A 112 9.66 -10.33 -6.93
CA ILE A 112 10.00 -11.66 -6.35
C ILE A 112 10.97 -12.39 -7.28
N VAL A 113 10.68 -12.42 -8.57
CA VAL A 113 11.55 -13.07 -9.58
C VAL A 113 12.92 -12.41 -9.66
N SER A 114 13.00 -11.07 -9.55
CA SER A 114 14.28 -10.35 -9.50
C SER A 114 15.13 -10.78 -8.30
N ASN A 115 14.54 -10.90 -7.11
CA ASN A 115 15.24 -11.40 -5.92
C ASN A 115 15.63 -12.88 -6.05
N LEU A 116 14.81 -13.70 -6.70
CA LEU A 116 15.14 -15.10 -6.99
C LEU A 116 16.29 -15.17 -8.01
N GLY A 117 16.32 -14.29 -9.01
CA GLY A 117 17.40 -14.15 -9.99
C GLY A 117 18.75 -13.74 -9.37
N PHE A 118 18.73 -13.04 -8.24
CA PHE A 118 19.93 -12.76 -7.45
C PHE A 118 20.52 -14.05 -6.81
N LEU A 119 19.67 -15.00 -6.44
CA LEU A 119 20.12 -16.27 -5.82
C LEU A 119 20.54 -17.31 -6.86
N THR A 120 19.86 -17.34 -8.00
CA THR A 120 20.14 -18.28 -9.09
C THR A 120 19.78 -17.62 -10.43
N PRO A 121 20.66 -17.72 -11.44
CA PRO A 121 20.38 -17.16 -12.76
C PRO A 121 19.08 -17.73 -13.35
N ILE A 122 18.19 -16.86 -13.79
CA ILE A 122 16.89 -17.23 -14.37
C ILE A 122 16.78 -16.59 -15.75
N ASP A 123 16.40 -17.39 -16.73
CA ASP A 123 16.04 -16.85 -18.04
C ASP A 123 14.91 -15.83 -17.94
N PRO A 124 14.99 -14.67 -18.62
CA PRO A 124 13.99 -13.60 -18.52
C PRO A 124 12.55 -14.06 -18.83
N LEU A 125 12.39 -14.95 -19.83
CA LEU A 125 11.06 -15.46 -20.19
C LEU A 125 10.54 -16.43 -19.14
N LEU A 126 11.38 -17.32 -18.63
CA LEU A 126 11.05 -18.23 -17.53
C LEU A 126 10.65 -17.41 -16.29
N GLY A 127 11.36 -16.31 -16.01
CA GLY A 127 11.01 -15.37 -14.94
C GLY A 127 9.60 -14.81 -15.05
N LYS A 128 9.16 -14.42 -16.25
CA LYS A 128 7.79 -13.96 -16.50
C LYS A 128 6.75 -15.06 -16.22
N PHE A 129 7.02 -16.30 -16.58
CA PHE A 129 6.13 -17.44 -16.30
C PHE A 129 6.07 -17.75 -14.80
N ILE A 130 7.21 -17.65 -14.08
CA ILE A 130 7.22 -17.79 -12.62
C ILE A 130 6.36 -16.69 -11.97
N ALA A 131 6.52 -15.44 -12.40
CA ALA A 131 5.72 -14.32 -11.91
C ALA A 131 4.20 -14.53 -12.15
N ALA A 132 3.83 -14.97 -13.35
CA ALA A 132 2.43 -15.32 -13.66
C ALA A 132 1.92 -16.47 -12.80
N GLY A 133 2.73 -17.51 -12.59
CA GLY A 133 2.42 -18.64 -11.70
C GLY A 133 2.15 -18.22 -10.26
N LEU A 134 2.90 -17.25 -9.72
CA LEU A 134 2.67 -16.69 -8.38
C LEU A 134 1.32 -15.99 -8.28
N ILE A 135 0.96 -15.17 -9.28
CA ILE A 135 -0.37 -14.53 -9.31
C ILE A 135 -1.47 -15.59 -9.35
N ILE A 136 -1.36 -16.61 -10.21
CA ILE A 136 -2.34 -17.71 -10.30
C ILE A 136 -2.46 -18.46 -8.96
N ALA A 137 -1.34 -18.74 -8.30
CA ALA A 137 -1.35 -19.44 -7.01
C ALA A 137 -2.15 -18.65 -5.96
N PHE A 138 -1.94 -17.33 -5.86
CA PHE A 138 -2.70 -16.50 -4.92
C PHE A 138 -4.15 -16.28 -5.36
N MET A 139 -4.43 -16.22 -6.65
CA MET A 139 -5.83 -16.26 -7.14
C MET A 139 -6.53 -17.51 -6.64
N LEU A 140 -5.96 -18.69 -6.84
CA LEU A 140 -6.54 -19.96 -6.39
C LEU A 140 -6.74 -20.04 -4.87
N LEU A 141 -5.81 -19.48 -4.08
CA LEU A 141 -5.93 -19.39 -2.64
C LEU A 141 -7.14 -18.54 -2.23
N HIS A 142 -7.26 -17.32 -2.78
CA HIS A 142 -8.27 -16.34 -2.36
C HIS A 142 -9.65 -16.59 -3.01
N LEU A 143 -9.72 -17.36 -4.10
CA LEU A 143 -10.99 -17.86 -4.66
C LEU A 143 -11.70 -18.82 -3.72
N ARG A 144 -10.96 -19.66 -2.98
CA ARG A 144 -11.52 -20.76 -2.18
C ARG A 144 -12.05 -20.34 -0.83
N SER A 145 -11.47 -19.33 -0.18
CA SER A 145 -11.88 -18.92 1.17
C SER A 145 -11.30 -17.57 1.58
N VAL A 146 -12.16 -16.69 2.07
CA VAL A 146 -11.73 -15.43 2.72
C VAL A 146 -11.00 -15.74 4.03
N GLU A 147 -11.50 -16.70 4.82
CA GLU A 147 -10.90 -17.10 6.10
C GLU A 147 -9.54 -17.77 5.89
N GLY A 148 -9.45 -18.67 4.90
CA GLY A 148 -8.17 -19.31 4.54
C GLY A 148 -7.14 -18.31 4.04
N GLY A 149 -7.55 -17.36 3.21
CA GLY A 149 -6.71 -16.25 2.77
C GLY A 149 -6.23 -15.38 3.94
N ALA A 150 -7.11 -15.06 4.89
CA ALA A 150 -6.77 -14.28 6.08
C ALA A 150 -5.84 -15.06 7.04
N ALA A 151 -6.02 -16.37 7.18
CA ALA A 151 -5.10 -17.22 7.96
C ALA A 151 -3.71 -17.26 7.33
N PHE A 152 -3.63 -17.46 6.00
CA PHE A 152 -2.37 -17.36 5.27
C PHE A 152 -1.73 -15.97 5.45
N GLN A 153 -2.52 -14.90 5.34
CA GLN A 153 -2.01 -13.54 5.51
C GLN A 153 -1.50 -13.29 6.93
N THR A 154 -2.13 -13.86 7.94
CA THR A 154 -1.65 -13.79 9.33
C THR A 154 -0.29 -14.52 9.48
N LEU A 155 -0.19 -15.73 8.95
CA LEU A 155 1.05 -16.51 8.98
C LEU A 155 2.20 -15.80 8.26
N ILE A 156 1.97 -15.34 7.04
CA ILE A 156 3.02 -14.65 6.25
C ILE A 156 3.40 -13.31 6.86
N THR A 157 2.48 -12.61 7.54
CA THR A 157 2.79 -11.36 8.25
C THR A 157 3.70 -11.61 9.44
N ILE A 158 3.49 -12.69 10.19
CA ILE A 158 4.42 -13.12 11.25
C ILE A 158 5.78 -13.47 10.64
N ALA A 159 5.79 -14.25 9.55
CA ALA A 159 7.02 -14.62 8.85
C ALA A 159 7.80 -13.40 8.31
N LYS A 160 7.12 -12.31 7.93
CA LYS A 160 7.77 -11.04 7.53
C LYS A 160 8.42 -10.31 8.69
N ILE A 161 7.78 -10.29 9.85
CA ILE A 161 8.27 -9.53 11.02
C ILE A 161 9.52 -10.19 11.62
N ILE A 162 9.61 -11.52 11.57
CA ILE A 162 10.73 -12.26 12.15
C ILE A 162 12.10 -11.80 11.63
N PRO A 163 12.38 -11.73 10.31
CA PRO A 163 13.66 -11.27 9.80
C PRO A 163 14.01 -9.84 10.24
N PHE A 164 13.03 -8.91 10.24
CA PHE A 164 13.27 -7.56 10.71
C PHE A 164 13.61 -7.51 12.20
N THR A 165 12.93 -8.33 13.02
CA THR A 165 13.25 -8.44 14.44
C THR A 165 14.66 -9.01 14.65
N ILE A 166 15.08 -9.97 13.83
CA ILE A 166 16.45 -10.52 13.86
C ILE A 166 17.45 -9.42 13.48
N VAL A 167 17.20 -8.67 12.41
CA VAL A 167 18.08 -7.56 11.98
C VAL A 167 18.21 -6.51 13.08
N ILE A 168 17.09 -6.11 13.69
CA ILE A 168 17.09 -5.13 14.79
C ILE A 168 17.86 -5.70 15.99
N GLY A 169 17.55 -6.93 16.40
CA GLY A 169 18.19 -7.58 17.54
C GLY A 169 19.71 -7.74 17.36
N LEU A 170 20.14 -8.29 16.23
CA LEU A 170 21.56 -8.43 15.92
C LEU A 170 22.23 -7.05 15.80
N GLY A 171 21.59 -6.12 15.10
CA GLY A 171 22.16 -4.81 14.85
C GLY A 171 22.38 -3.98 16.11
N ILE A 172 21.60 -4.17 17.17
CA ILE A 172 21.84 -3.52 18.47
C ILE A 172 23.19 -3.95 19.07
N PHE A 173 23.59 -5.21 18.92
CA PHE A 173 24.87 -5.71 19.45
C PHE A 173 26.08 -5.16 18.71
N TRP A 174 25.95 -4.87 17.41
CA TRP A 174 27.03 -4.31 16.58
C TRP A 174 26.84 -2.83 16.28
N PHE A 175 25.94 -2.17 17.00
CA PHE A 175 25.68 -0.74 16.86
C PHE A 175 26.92 0.09 17.25
N LYS A 176 27.33 0.99 16.37
CA LYS A 176 28.45 1.91 16.59
C LYS A 176 27.94 3.33 16.70
N ALA A 177 27.98 3.90 17.92
CA ALA A 177 27.55 5.27 18.18
C ALA A 177 28.38 6.29 17.39
N GLU A 178 29.63 5.98 17.05
CA GLU A 178 30.51 6.80 16.23
C GLU A 178 29.94 7.10 14.84
N ASN A 179 29.12 6.20 14.25
CA ASN A 179 28.45 6.42 12.97
C ASN A 179 27.43 7.59 13.04
N PHE A 180 26.92 7.91 14.23
CA PHE A 180 26.04 9.06 14.46
C PHE A 180 26.78 10.37 14.69
N ALA A 181 28.07 10.34 14.97
CA ALA A 181 28.94 11.50 15.11
C ALA A 181 29.65 11.89 13.80
N ALA A 182 29.45 11.10 12.72
CA ALA A 182 30.09 11.36 11.43
C ALA A 182 29.69 12.73 10.85
N PRO A 183 30.63 13.40 10.12
CA PRO A 183 30.32 14.67 9.49
C PRO A 183 29.16 14.52 8.48
N THR A 184 28.35 15.58 8.37
CA THR A 184 27.21 15.67 7.45
C THR A 184 27.65 15.50 6.01
N THR A 185 26.88 14.75 5.23
CA THR A 185 27.08 14.67 3.78
C THR A 185 26.72 16.00 3.11
N THR A 186 27.29 16.25 1.94
CA THR A 186 27.15 17.50 1.15
C THR A 186 25.69 17.86 0.79
N ALA A 187 24.74 16.94 0.91
CA ALA A 187 23.32 17.19 0.63
C ALA A 187 22.70 18.29 1.50
N ILE A 188 23.16 18.45 2.76
CA ILE A 188 22.63 19.46 3.68
C ILE A 188 23.23 20.86 3.44
N GLY A 189 24.44 20.95 2.91
CA GLY A 189 25.15 22.20 2.75
C GLY A 189 24.45 23.26 1.90
N ALA A 190 23.55 22.82 0.99
CA ALA A 190 22.84 23.70 0.07
C ALA A 190 21.46 24.14 0.58
N THR A 191 20.78 23.37 1.44
CA THR A 191 19.35 23.56 1.75
C THR A 191 19.01 23.72 3.23
N GLY A 192 19.97 23.47 4.15
CA GLY A 192 19.76 23.52 5.60
C GLY A 192 19.01 22.27 6.16
N SER A 193 19.19 22.05 7.46
CA SER A 193 18.66 20.84 8.14
C SER A 193 17.14 20.67 8.08
N PHE A 194 16.39 21.77 8.04
CA PHE A 194 14.93 21.70 7.97
C PHE A 194 14.43 21.17 6.61
N MET A 195 14.99 21.67 5.52
CA MET A 195 14.64 21.20 4.17
C MET A 195 15.09 19.75 3.93
N ALA A 196 16.26 19.38 4.47
CA ALA A 196 16.75 18.01 4.44
C ALA A 196 15.80 17.05 5.20
N LEU A 197 15.30 17.46 6.37
CA LEU A 197 14.30 16.69 7.13
C LEU A 197 13.00 16.55 6.33
N LEU A 198 12.49 17.61 5.70
CA LEU A 198 11.28 17.53 4.88
C LEU A 198 11.46 16.59 3.68
N ALA A 199 12.61 16.64 3.02
CA ALA A 199 12.94 15.71 1.94
C ALA A 199 13.00 14.26 2.45
N GLY A 200 13.63 14.03 3.61
CA GLY A 200 13.64 12.72 4.27
C GLY A 200 12.24 12.21 4.61
N ILE A 201 11.38 13.05 5.18
CA ILE A 201 9.97 12.70 5.47
C ILE A 201 9.23 12.32 4.17
N SER A 202 9.42 13.09 3.10
CA SER A 202 8.82 12.77 1.80
C SER A 202 9.28 11.40 1.29
N ALA A 203 10.56 11.08 1.42
CA ALA A 203 11.11 9.78 1.02
C ALA A 203 10.56 8.59 1.86
N THR A 204 10.13 8.80 3.11
CA THR A 204 9.52 7.72 3.92
C THR A 204 8.11 7.36 3.49
N SER A 205 7.43 8.21 2.76
CA SER A 205 5.99 8.11 2.50
C SER A 205 5.59 6.81 1.82
N TRP A 206 6.41 6.35 0.88
CA TRP A 206 6.21 5.08 0.19
C TRP A 206 6.19 3.88 1.17
N SER A 207 7.07 3.89 2.18
CA SER A 207 7.20 2.81 3.16
C SER A 207 5.98 2.66 4.07
N TYR A 208 5.25 3.74 4.31
CA TYR A 208 4.07 3.74 5.19
C TYR A 208 2.73 3.55 4.47
N THR A 209 2.74 3.23 3.18
CA THR A 209 1.51 2.95 2.42
C THR A 209 1.03 1.51 2.65
N GLY A 210 -0.29 1.28 2.55
CA GLY A 210 -0.87 -0.07 2.58
C GLY A 210 -1.84 -0.33 3.74
N MET A 211 -1.76 0.39 4.87
CA MET A 211 -2.61 0.16 6.05
C MET A 211 -4.11 0.28 5.73
N ALA A 212 -4.47 1.20 4.84
CA ALA A 212 -5.85 1.43 4.42
C ALA A 212 -6.44 0.29 3.55
N SER A 213 -5.65 -0.72 3.16
CA SER A 213 -6.12 -1.87 2.39
C SER A 213 -7.31 -2.59 3.03
N ILE A 214 -7.36 -2.64 4.37
CA ILE A 214 -8.47 -3.24 5.09
C ILE A 214 -9.81 -2.52 4.88
N CYS A 215 -9.79 -1.25 4.49
CA CYS A 215 -11.00 -0.49 4.18
C CYS A 215 -11.73 -1.03 2.95
N TYR A 216 -11.00 -1.65 2.00
CA TYR A 216 -11.59 -2.32 0.84
C TYR A 216 -12.45 -3.51 1.22
N MET A 217 -12.20 -4.10 2.40
CA MET A 217 -12.87 -5.28 2.92
C MET A 217 -13.77 -4.96 4.13
N ALA A 218 -14.13 -3.70 4.36
CA ALA A 218 -14.87 -3.28 5.56
C ALA A 218 -16.21 -4.01 5.72
N GLY A 219 -16.86 -4.42 4.63
CA GLY A 219 -18.09 -5.24 4.63
C GLY A 219 -17.89 -6.69 5.12
N GLU A 220 -16.64 -7.19 5.12
CA GLU A 220 -16.30 -8.56 5.56
C GLU A 220 -15.74 -8.60 7.00
N ILE A 221 -15.63 -7.43 7.67
CA ILE A 221 -15.02 -7.30 9.00
C ILE A 221 -16.10 -7.40 10.09
N LYS A 222 -15.83 -8.23 11.11
CA LYS A 222 -16.66 -8.36 12.30
C LYS A 222 -16.50 -7.14 13.19
N ASN A 223 -17.63 -6.61 13.70
CA ASN A 223 -17.66 -5.44 14.60
C ASN A 223 -16.81 -4.25 14.09
N PRO A 224 -17.09 -3.74 12.87
CA PRO A 224 -16.24 -2.75 12.22
C PRO A 224 -16.03 -1.49 13.06
N GLY A 225 -17.01 -1.04 13.83
CA GLY A 225 -16.91 0.12 14.72
C GLY A 225 -15.80 0.03 15.78
N LYS A 226 -15.41 -1.19 16.19
CA LYS A 226 -14.31 -1.42 17.14
C LYS A 226 -13.06 -1.93 16.43
N THR A 227 -13.22 -2.81 15.46
CA THR A 227 -12.11 -3.49 14.78
C THR A 227 -11.33 -2.53 13.86
N MET A 228 -12.03 -1.72 13.05
CA MET A 228 -11.39 -0.84 12.07
C MET A 228 -10.47 0.21 12.71
N PRO A 229 -10.92 1.04 13.68
CA PRO A 229 -10.05 2.04 14.28
C PRO A 229 -8.83 1.42 14.97
N ARG A 230 -9.04 0.32 15.69
CA ARG A 230 -7.94 -0.37 16.39
C ARG A 230 -6.93 -0.99 15.45
N ALA A 231 -7.38 -1.58 14.35
CA ALA A 231 -6.49 -2.19 13.37
C ALA A 231 -5.71 -1.15 12.56
N LEU A 232 -6.38 -0.07 12.11
CA LEU A 232 -5.74 1.01 11.36
C LEU A 232 -4.69 1.76 12.19
N ILE A 233 -5.07 2.20 13.40
CA ILE A 233 -4.15 2.93 14.27
C ILE A 233 -3.08 1.98 14.83
N GLY A 234 -3.46 0.77 15.23
CA GLY A 234 -2.54 -0.23 15.75
C GLY A 234 -1.49 -0.67 14.73
N SER A 235 -1.88 -0.88 13.47
CA SER A 235 -0.93 -1.18 12.40
C SER A 235 0.04 -0.03 12.14
N CYS A 236 -0.46 1.21 12.17
CA CYS A 236 0.36 2.40 12.04
C CYS A 236 1.43 2.50 13.13
N LEU A 237 1.04 2.32 14.40
CA LEU A 237 1.97 2.37 15.53
C LEU A 237 2.98 1.22 15.48
N LEU A 238 2.56 0.01 15.13
CA LEU A 238 3.46 -1.13 15.01
C LEU A 238 4.50 -0.91 13.92
N VAL A 239 4.09 -0.46 12.73
CA VAL A 239 4.99 -0.20 11.62
C VAL A 239 5.90 1.00 11.90
N LEU A 240 5.39 2.06 12.54
CA LEU A 240 6.20 3.20 13.01
C LEU A 240 7.37 2.74 13.88
N VAL A 241 7.09 1.93 14.90
CA VAL A 241 8.12 1.41 15.81
C VAL A 241 9.11 0.53 15.05
N LEU A 242 8.61 -0.40 14.23
CA LEU A 242 9.44 -1.32 13.46
C LEU A 242 10.41 -0.58 12.53
N TYR A 243 9.92 0.39 11.76
CA TYR A 243 10.72 1.11 10.79
C TYR A 243 11.67 2.11 11.43
N THR A 244 11.27 2.75 12.52
CA THR A 244 12.16 3.63 13.30
C THR A 244 13.31 2.85 13.89
N LEU A 245 13.06 1.69 14.51
CA LEU A 245 14.10 0.83 15.04
C LEU A 245 15.03 0.31 13.95
N LEU A 246 14.47 -0.09 12.80
CA LEU A 246 15.25 -0.55 11.67
C LEU A 246 16.16 0.58 11.14
N ALA A 247 15.62 1.77 10.92
CA ALA A 247 16.41 2.93 10.47
C ALA A 247 17.52 3.30 11.46
N LEU A 248 17.22 3.26 12.78
CA LEU A 248 18.20 3.52 13.82
C LEU A 248 19.36 2.52 13.77
N VAL A 249 19.02 1.22 13.72
CA VAL A 249 20.02 0.15 13.72
C VAL A 249 20.86 0.17 12.44
N ILE A 250 20.23 0.29 11.27
CA ILE A 250 20.95 0.33 9.99
C ILE A 250 21.89 1.54 9.91
N SER A 251 21.48 2.71 10.41
CA SER A 251 22.33 3.90 10.49
C SER A 251 23.49 3.74 11.48
N GLY A 252 23.37 2.87 12.47
CA GLY A 252 24.44 2.58 13.43
C GLY A 252 25.39 1.48 13.00
N LEU A 253 25.01 0.61 12.05
CA LEU A 253 25.82 -0.53 11.63
C LEU A 253 26.97 -0.14 10.68
N MET A 254 26.72 0.82 9.77
CA MET A 254 27.67 1.17 8.72
C MET A 254 27.93 2.68 8.67
N PRO A 255 29.08 3.14 8.13
CA PRO A 255 29.35 4.55 7.89
C PRO A 255 28.28 5.21 7.07
N PHE A 256 27.83 6.40 7.49
CA PHE A 256 26.66 7.07 6.92
C PHE A 256 26.80 7.38 5.41
N ASP A 257 28.00 7.76 4.96
CA ASP A 257 28.24 8.02 3.53
C ASP A 257 28.00 6.78 2.65
N LYS A 258 28.34 5.59 3.17
CA LYS A 258 28.04 4.33 2.47
C LYS A 258 26.56 4.05 2.46
N LEU A 259 25.87 4.29 3.57
CA LEU A 259 24.42 4.13 3.68
C LEU A 259 23.66 5.02 2.68
N ALA A 260 24.01 6.30 2.62
CA ALA A 260 23.35 7.28 1.76
C ALA A 260 23.57 7.05 0.26
N ASN A 261 24.62 6.32 -0.11
CA ASN A 261 24.94 5.99 -1.51
C ASN A 261 24.67 4.52 -1.87
N SER A 262 24.08 3.74 -0.97
CA SER A 262 23.80 2.33 -1.18
C SER A 262 22.48 2.14 -1.95
N GLU A 263 22.50 1.27 -2.97
CA GLU A 263 21.30 0.78 -3.66
C GLU A 263 20.62 -0.36 -2.89
N THR A 264 21.38 -1.05 -2.01
CA THR A 264 20.91 -2.16 -1.19
C THR A 264 21.21 -1.95 0.31
N PRO A 265 20.69 -0.85 0.92
CA PRO A 265 21.15 -0.34 2.21
C PRO A 265 21.06 -1.36 3.36
N ILE A 266 20.02 -2.17 3.40
CA ILE A 266 19.87 -3.20 4.44
C ILE A 266 20.90 -4.32 4.23
N SER A 267 21.07 -4.79 3.00
CA SER A 267 22.07 -5.83 2.68
C SER A 267 23.48 -5.39 3.03
N ASP A 268 23.85 -4.18 2.60
CA ASP A 268 25.18 -3.63 2.83
C ASP A 268 25.46 -3.39 4.31
N ALA A 269 24.47 -2.88 5.07
CA ALA A 269 24.61 -2.71 6.50
C ALA A 269 24.81 -4.05 7.23
N LEU A 270 24.13 -5.10 6.81
CA LEU A 270 24.26 -6.43 7.42
C LEU A 270 25.62 -7.08 7.17
N THR A 271 26.38 -6.67 6.14
CA THR A 271 27.76 -7.16 5.93
C THR A 271 28.71 -6.72 7.06
N TRP A 272 28.35 -5.67 7.81
CA TRP A 272 29.11 -5.19 8.98
C TRP A 272 28.87 -6.03 10.24
N ILE A 273 27.92 -6.98 10.19
CA ILE A 273 27.69 -7.94 11.25
C ILE A 273 28.54 -9.19 10.95
N PRO A 274 29.55 -9.54 11.78
CA PRO A 274 30.46 -10.66 11.50
C PRO A 274 29.76 -11.99 11.29
N ALA A 275 28.63 -12.22 11.98
CA ALA A 275 27.85 -13.43 11.88
C ALA A 275 27.14 -13.61 10.52
N LEU A 276 26.85 -12.53 9.81
CA LEU A 276 26.17 -12.54 8.52
C LEU A 276 27.14 -12.36 7.36
N GLY A 277 28.09 -11.45 7.45
CA GLY A 277 29.19 -11.27 6.50
C GLY A 277 28.75 -11.41 5.02
N SER A 278 29.37 -12.35 4.32
CA SER A 278 29.07 -12.63 2.90
C SER A 278 27.67 -13.22 2.63
N THR A 279 26.96 -13.72 3.66
CA THR A 279 25.61 -14.27 3.51
C THR A 279 24.50 -13.22 3.64
N ALA A 280 24.84 -11.97 3.98
CA ALA A 280 23.90 -10.88 4.16
C ALA A 280 22.98 -10.68 2.93
N GLY A 281 23.54 -10.68 1.72
CA GLY A 281 22.77 -10.55 0.48
C GLY A 281 21.74 -11.66 0.30
N ILE A 282 22.12 -12.92 0.58
CA ILE A 282 21.22 -14.07 0.50
C ILE A 282 20.09 -13.94 1.53
N PHE A 283 20.42 -13.58 2.77
CA PHE A 283 19.43 -13.36 3.84
C PHE A 283 18.42 -12.28 3.45
N VAL A 284 18.90 -11.15 2.92
CA VAL A 284 18.03 -10.04 2.49
C VAL A 284 17.18 -10.43 1.29
N ALA A 285 17.73 -11.12 0.29
CA ALA A 285 16.96 -11.57 -0.87
C ALA A 285 15.82 -12.54 -0.47
N ILE A 286 16.09 -13.50 0.40
CA ILE A 286 15.06 -14.41 0.93
C ILE A 286 14.02 -13.62 1.72
N THR A 287 14.45 -12.70 2.58
CA THR A 287 13.55 -11.86 3.37
C THR A 287 12.65 -11.00 2.46
N ALA A 288 13.23 -10.37 1.43
CA ALA A 288 12.48 -9.59 0.46
C ALA A 288 11.43 -10.43 -0.28
N MET A 289 11.78 -11.65 -0.70
CA MET A 289 10.82 -12.56 -1.33
C MET A 289 9.65 -12.88 -0.38
N ILE A 290 9.90 -13.24 0.88
CA ILE A 290 8.84 -13.51 1.86
C ILE A 290 7.96 -12.27 2.07
N VAL A 291 8.57 -11.10 2.18
CA VAL A 291 7.88 -9.83 2.37
C VAL A 291 6.99 -9.51 1.18
N ILE A 292 7.51 -9.62 -0.04
CA ILE A 292 6.76 -9.29 -1.27
C ILE A 292 5.67 -10.33 -1.54
N LEU A 293 5.92 -11.63 -1.29
CA LEU A 293 4.91 -12.69 -1.39
C LEU A 293 3.66 -12.39 -0.55
N GLY A 294 3.85 -11.97 0.70
CA GLY A 294 2.71 -11.60 1.54
C GLY A 294 2.01 -10.32 1.08
N SER A 295 2.72 -9.36 0.48
CA SER A 295 2.09 -8.16 -0.08
C SER A 295 1.31 -8.49 -1.34
N LEU A 296 1.85 -9.32 -2.23
CA LEU A 296 1.14 -9.82 -3.42
C LEU A 296 -0.14 -10.58 -3.04
N SER A 297 -0.05 -11.50 -2.06
CA SER A 297 -1.21 -12.21 -1.52
C SER A 297 -2.28 -11.24 -1.00
N SER A 298 -1.88 -10.22 -0.24
CA SER A 298 -2.79 -9.22 0.29
C SER A 298 -3.50 -8.46 -0.82
N CYS A 299 -2.77 -8.01 -1.87
CA CYS A 299 -3.33 -7.28 -3.00
C CYS A 299 -4.37 -8.12 -3.76
N VAL A 300 -4.08 -9.38 -4.06
CA VAL A 300 -5.05 -10.30 -4.68
C VAL A 300 -6.30 -10.48 -3.79
N MET A 301 -6.14 -10.37 -2.47
CA MET A 301 -7.24 -10.50 -1.54
C MET A 301 -8.14 -9.27 -1.48
N TYR A 302 -7.58 -8.05 -1.33
CA TYR A 302 -8.42 -6.88 -1.04
C TYR A 302 -8.85 -6.07 -2.28
N GLN A 303 -7.99 -5.92 -3.28
CA GLN A 303 -8.23 -5.05 -4.44
C GLN A 303 -9.51 -5.40 -5.22
N PRO A 304 -9.83 -6.68 -5.50
CA PRO A 304 -11.04 -7.04 -6.26
C PRO A 304 -12.36 -6.58 -5.63
N ARG A 305 -12.34 -6.15 -4.37
CA ARG A 305 -13.53 -5.62 -3.67
C ARG A 305 -13.93 -4.23 -4.17
N LEU A 306 -13.04 -3.52 -4.82
CA LEU A 306 -13.33 -2.23 -5.43
C LEU A 306 -14.24 -2.41 -6.67
N GLU A 307 -13.82 -3.23 -7.61
CA GLU A 307 -14.60 -3.53 -8.83
C GLU A 307 -15.93 -4.20 -8.48
N TYR A 308 -15.93 -5.09 -7.49
CA TYR A 308 -17.14 -5.67 -6.94
C TYR A 308 -18.12 -4.59 -6.46
N ALA A 309 -17.66 -3.60 -5.69
CA ALA A 309 -18.49 -2.52 -5.20
C ALA A 309 -19.06 -1.65 -6.34
N MET A 310 -18.22 -1.30 -7.33
CA MET A 310 -18.64 -0.56 -8.50
C MET A 310 -19.69 -1.32 -9.34
N ALA A 311 -19.53 -2.64 -9.49
CA ALA A 311 -20.45 -3.49 -10.21
C ALA A 311 -21.81 -3.61 -9.50
N LYS A 312 -21.82 -3.67 -8.17
CA LYS A 312 -23.04 -3.66 -7.35
C LYS A 312 -23.84 -2.37 -7.53
N ASP A 313 -23.20 -1.25 -7.74
CA ASP A 313 -23.82 0.05 -8.01
C ASP A 313 -24.23 0.22 -9.49
N ASN A 314 -24.07 -0.80 -10.32
CA ASN A 314 -24.26 -0.77 -11.78
C ASN A 314 -23.38 0.29 -12.49
N LEU A 315 -22.24 0.63 -11.92
CA LEU A 315 -21.24 1.56 -12.48
C LEU A 315 -20.01 0.82 -13.04
N PHE A 316 -20.08 -0.50 -13.19
CA PHE A 316 -19.05 -1.33 -13.81
C PHE A 316 -19.67 -2.55 -14.49
N PHE A 317 -18.85 -3.43 -15.07
CA PHE A 317 -19.34 -4.66 -15.69
C PHE A 317 -20.01 -5.55 -14.65
N LYS A 318 -21.24 -6.00 -14.92
CA LYS A 318 -22.05 -6.79 -13.97
C LYS A 318 -21.38 -8.07 -13.49
N CYS A 319 -20.52 -8.67 -14.31
CA CYS A 319 -19.81 -9.91 -13.96
C CYS A 319 -18.90 -9.74 -12.74
N PHE A 320 -18.31 -8.55 -12.51
CA PHE A 320 -17.51 -8.27 -11.32
C PHE A 320 -18.32 -8.28 -10.01
N GLY A 321 -19.64 -8.12 -10.08
CA GLY A 321 -20.55 -8.23 -8.94
C GLY A 321 -20.91 -9.67 -8.55
N HIS A 322 -20.36 -10.69 -9.23
CA HIS A 322 -20.62 -12.09 -8.91
C HIS A 322 -19.93 -12.51 -7.62
N VAL A 323 -20.65 -13.25 -6.79
CA VAL A 323 -20.14 -13.87 -5.57
C VAL A 323 -20.27 -15.38 -5.70
N HIS A 324 -19.18 -16.09 -5.50
CA HIS A 324 -19.15 -17.55 -5.62
C HIS A 324 -20.10 -18.22 -4.63
N PRO A 325 -21.05 -19.09 -5.07
CA PRO A 325 -22.11 -19.64 -4.22
C PRO A 325 -21.60 -20.43 -3.00
N LYS A 326 -20.50 -21.15 -3.17
CA LYS A 326 -19.90 -22.00 -2.11
C LYS A 326 -18.90 -21.25 -1.24
N TYR A 327 -18.09 -20.37 -1.83
CA TYR A 327 -16.93 -19.79 -1.16
C TYR A 327 -17.19 -18.37 -0.64
N ASN A 328 -18.27 -17.72 -1.07
CA ASN A 328 -18.62 -16.33 -0.71
C ASN A 328 -17.47 -15.35 -0.99
N THR A 329 -16.77 -15.52 -2.10
CA THR A 329 -15.69 -14.65 -2.58
C THR A 329 -16.12 -13.98 -3.89
N PRO A 330 -15.61 -12.77 -4.22
CA PRO A 330 -15.87 -12.10 -5.48
C PRO A 330 -14.98 -12.72 -6.58
N ASP A 331 -15.30 -13.95 -6.97
CA ASP A 331 -14.49 -14.83 -7.81
C ASP A 331 -14.17 -14.23 -9.18
N VAL A 332 -15.16 -13.68 -9.88
CA VAL A 332 -14.95 -13.08 -11.20
C VAL A 332 -14.03 -11.86 -11.10
N SER A 333 -14.18 -11.02 -10.08
CA SER A 333 -13.29 -9.87 -9.84
C SER A 333 -11.85 -10.33 -9.60
N ILE A 334 -11.64 -11.37 -8.77
CA ILE A 334 -10.31 -11.95 -8.51
C ILE A 334 -9.68 -12.48 -9.80
N ILE A 335 -10.44 -13.22 -10.60
CA ILE A 335 -9.94 -13.83 -11.85
C ILE A 335 -9.56 -12.76 -12.87
N LEU A 336 -10.43 -11.78 -13.11
CA LEU A 336 -10.22 -10.78 -14.15
C LEU A 336 -9.08 -9.81 -13.77
N GLN A 337 -8.99 -9.40 -12.51
CA GLN A 337 -7.89 -8.57 -12.04
C GLN A 337 -6.54 -9.32 -12.09
N GLY A 338 -6.51 -10.59 -11.67
CA GLY A 338 -5.32 -11.41 -11.79
C GLY A 338 -4.89 -11.64 -13.23
N ALA A 339 -5.83 -11.90 -14.14
CA ALA A 339 -5.57 -12.02 -15.57
C ALA A 339 -5.01 -10.73 -16.16
N GLN A 340 -5.52 -9.56 -15.74
CA GLN A 340 -4.99 -8.26 -16.15
C GLN A 340 -3.56 -8.05 -15.60
N GLY A 341 -3.28 -8.45 -14.36
CA GLY A 341 -1.93 -8.42 -13.80
C GLY A 341 -0.97 -9.31 -14.59
N ILE A 342 -1.38 -10.53 -14.96
CA ILE A 342 -0.58 -11.42 -15.81
C ILE A 342 -0.31 -10.76 -17.17
N PHE A 343 -1.33 -10.15 -17.77
CA PHE A 343 -1.17 -9.43 -19.05
C PHE A 343 -0.07 -8.36 -18.95
N PHE A 344 -0.06 -7.55 -17.90
CA PHE A 344 0.95 -6.50 -17.69
C PHE A 344 2.38 -7.06 -17.54
N ILE A 345 2.58 -8.27 -16.99
CA ILE A 345 3.91 -8.92 -16.92
C ILE A 345 4.55 -9.07 -18.32
N PHE A 346 3.72 -9.33 -19.33
CA PHE A 346 4.23 -9.60 -20.70
C PHE A 346 4.34 -8.35 -21.57
N VAL A 347 3.55 -7.30 -21.31
CA VAL A 347 3.45 -6.12 -22.20
C VAL A 347 4.10 -4.85 -21.63
N SER A 348 4.46 -4.82 -20.35
CA SER A 348 5.02 -3.63 -19.69
C SER A 348 6.37 -3.93 -19.02
N ASP A 349 7.15 -2.88 -18.80
CA ASP A 349 8.34 -2.92 -17.94
C ASP A 349 8.04 -2.43 -16.53
N LEU A 350 8.89 -2.82 -15.57
CA LEU A 350 8.72 -2.51 -14.16
C LEU A 350 8.74 -0.99 -13.88
N THR A 351 9.60 -0.26 -14.57
CA THR A 351 9.80 1.18 -14.34
C THR A 351 8.56 1.98 -14.76
N SER A 352 8.00 1.67 -15.93
CA SER A 352 6.77 2.30 -16.41
C SER A 352 5.59 2.05 -15.48
N LEU A 353 5.43 0.80 -15.00
CA LEU A 353 4.37 0.43 -14.06
C LEU A 353 4.46 1.21 -12.74
N LEU A 354 5.66 1.38 -12.18
CA LEU A 354 5.88 2.14 -10.94
C LEU A 354 5.49 3.62 -11.09
N GLY A 355 5.82 4.23 -12.23
CA GLY A 355 5.49 5.64 -12.49
C GLY A 355 3.98 5.91 -12.52
N TYR A 356 3.20 5.03 -13.13
CA TYR A 356 1.74 5.15 -13.22
C TYR A 356 1.07 4.95 -11.86
N PHE A 357 1.51 3.96 -11.11
CA PHE A 357 0.96 3.58 -9.81
C PHE A 357 0.99 4.72 -8.80
N THR A 358 2.14 5.39 -8.64
CA THR A 358 2.37 6.33 -7.54
C THR A 358 1.46 7.56 -7.60
N LEU A 359 1.34 8.20 -8.76
CA LEU A 359 0.54 9.42 -8.89
C LEU A 359 -0.94 9.16 -8.63
N VAL A 360 -1.47 8.07 -9.22
CA VAL A 360 -2.88 7.70 -9.05
C VAL A 360 -3.21 7.45 -7.58
N MET A 361 -2.33 6.74 -6.87
CA MET A 361 -2.52 6.44 -5.45
C MET A 361 -2.55 7.71 -4.60
N CYS A 362 -1.60 8.62 -4.78
CA CYS A 362 -1.53 9.86 -3.99
C CYS A 362 -2.74 10.77 -4.23
N PHE A 363 -3.16 10.91 -5.48
CA PHE A 363 -4.31 11.73 -5.85
C PHE A 363 -5.62 11.16 -5.27
N LYS A 364 -5.81 9.86 -5.38
CA LYS A 364 -6.97 9.15 -4.82
C LYS A 364 -7.07 9.35 -3.31
N ASN A 365 -5.97 9.19 -2.58
CA ASN A 365 -5.94 9.39 -1.13
C ASN A 365 -6.33 10.83 -0.74
N THR A 366 -5.84 11.84 -1.47
CA THR A 366 -6.19 13.25 -1.22
C THR A 366 -7.70 13.48 -1.35
N LEU A 367 -8.32 12.95 -2.41
CA LEU A 367 -9.76 13.05 -2.61
C LEU A 367 -10.54 12.36 -1.48
N THR A 368 -10.06 11.20 -1.05
CA THR A 368 -10.69 10.42 0.03
C THR A 368 -10.62 11.16 1.36
N PHE A 369 -9.47 11.75 1.71
CA PHE A 369 -9.38 12.54 2.94
C PHE A 369 -10.24 13.81 2.88
N GLY A 370 -10.34 14.43 1.71
CA GLY A 370 -11.27 15.56 1.50
C GLY A 370 -12.74 15.16 1.66
N SER A 371 -13.12 13.94 1.26
CA SER A 371 -14.52 13.48 1.25
C SER A 371 -15.19 13.53 2.62
N ILE A 372 -14.43 13.34 3.71
CA ILE A 372 -14.97 13.36 5.08
C ILE A 372 -15.63 14.69 5.43
N ILE A 373 -15.16 15.79 4.85
CA ILE A 373 -15.71 17.13 5.09
C ILE A 373 -17.15 17.22 4.56
N TRP A 374 -17.41 16.61 3.41
CA TRP A 374 -18.75 16.55 2.80
C TRP A 374 -19.62 15.49 3.47
N CYS A 375 -19.04 14.33 3.80
CA CYS A 375 -19.76 13.28 4.52
C CYS A 375 -20.32 13.82 5.86
N ARG A 376 -19.53 14.56 6.63
CA ARG A 376 -19.97 15.12 7.93
C ARG A 376 -21.08 16.18 7.84
N LYS A 377 -21.31 16.76 6.65
CA LYS A 377 -22.43 17.71 6.42
C LYS A 377 -23.75 17.02 6.14
N ARG A 378 -23.76 15.71 5.99
CA ARG A 378 -24.98 14.94 5.71
C ARG A 378 -25.69 14.54 7.00
N ASP A 379 -27.00 14.65 7.03
CA ASP A 379 -27.84 14.29 8.20
C ASP A 379 -27.83 12.79 8.48
N ASP A 380 -27.61 11.96 7.45
CA ASP A 380 -27.55 10.50 7.52
C ASP A 380 -26.17 9.95 7.93
N TYR A 381 -25.17 10.82 8.12
CA TYR A 381 -23.81 10.44 8.49
C TYR A 381 -23.69 10.04 9.96
N LYS A 382 -23.56 8.75 10.25
CA LYS A 382 -23.54 8.19 11.62
C LYS A 382 -22.33 7.25 11.82
N PRO A 383 -21.10 7.78 11.92
CA PRO A 383 -19.92 6.96 12.16
C PRO A 383 -19.97 6.33 13.55
N LEU A 384 -19.57 5.05 13.65
CA LEU A 384 -19.45 4.34 14.92
C LEU A 384 -18.22 4.75 15.72
N TRP A 385 -17.27 5.43 15.06
CA TRP A 385 -16.08 6.01 15.64
C TRP A 385 -15.79 7.36 14.97
N ARG A 386 -15.38 8.36 15.75
CA ARG A 386 -15.11 9.72 15.24
C ARG A 386 -13.64 10.08 15.39
N THR A 387 -13.09 10.72 14.38
CA THR A 387 -11.74 11.28 14.38
C THR A 387 -11.59 12.32 15.49
N PRO A 388 -10.62 12.12 16.42
CA PRO A 388 -10.32 13.10 17.44
C PRO A 388 -9.76 14.39 16.81
N ALA A 389 -9.97 15.54 17.44
CA ALA A 389 -9.48 16.84 16.94
C ALA A 389 -9.67 16.99 15.42
N PHE A 390 -10.88 16.78 14.94
CA PHE A 390 -11.22 16.60 13.52
C PHE A 390 -10.55 17.61 12.58
N GLY A 391 -10.63 18.91 12.91
CA GLY A 391 -10.04 19.97 12.07
C GLY A 391 -8.53 19.75 11.87
N LEU A 392 -7.79 19.48 12.95
CA LEU A 392 -6.35 19.24 12.91
C LEU A 392 -6.01 17.96 12.13
N MET A 393 -6.62 16.83 12.49
CA MET A 393 -6.35 15.54 11.88
C MET A 393 -6.67 15.51 10.39
N THR A 394 -7.82 16.08 10.00
CA THR A 394 -8.20 16.14 8.59
C THR A 394 -7.28 17.05 7.78
N THR A 395 -6.91 18.22 8.34
CA THR A 395 -5.97 19.14 7.67
C THR A 395 -4.60 18.49 7.50
N LEU A 396 -4.07 17.81 8.53
CA LEU A 396 -2.80 17.09 8.44
C LEU A 396 -2.86 15.95 7.41
N ALA A 397 -3.95 15.19 7.37
CA ALA A 397 -4.12 14.11 6.40
C ALA A 397 -4.15 14.63 4.95
N ILE A 398 -4.87 15.72 4.69
CA ILE A 398 -4.94 16.34 3.35
C ILE A 398 -3.61 16.97 2.99
N ALA A 399 -3.00 17.75 3.88
CA ALA A 399 -1.74 18.44 3.62
C ALA A 399 -0.60 17.46 3.33
N SER A 400 -0.47 16.40 4.13
CA SER A 400 0.55 15.36 3.90
C SER A 400 0.36 14.66 2.55
N SER A 401 -0.89 14.36 2.18
CA SER A 401 -1.19 13.74 0.89
C SER A 401 -0.89 14.67 -0.28
N LEU A 402 -1.19 15.98 -0.18
CA LEU A 402 -0.86 16.97 -1.20
C LEU A 402 0.66 17.15 -1.36
N ILE A 403 1.42 17.12 -0.27
CA ILE A 403 2.88 17.16 -0.32
C ILE A 403 3.41 15.97 -1.11
N LEU A 404 2.83 14.78 -0.94
CA LEU A 404 3.21 13.59 -1.70
C LEU A 404 2.86 13.71 -3.19
N VAL A 405 1.68 14.23 -3.51
CA VAL A 405 1.32 14.53 -4.91
C VAL A 405 2.34 15.48 -5.52
N ALA A 406 2.66 16.57 -4.82
CA ALA A 406 3.65 17.54 -5.29
C ALA A 406 5.04 16.93 -5.49
N SER A 407 5.50 16.08 -4.55
CA SER A 407 6.80 15.41 -4.66
C SER A 407 6.87 14.46 -5.86
N THR A 408 5.78 13.78 -6.20
CA THR A 408 5.72 12.90 -7.37
C THR A 408 5.94 13.66 -8.68
N PHE A 409 5.46 14.90 -8.78
CA PHE A 409 5.72 15.75 -9.95
C PHE A 409 7.17 16.21 -10.08
N VAL A 410 7.96 16.15 -9.01
CA VAL A 410 9.38 16.50 -9.05
C VAL A 410 10.23 15.37 -9.65
N TRP A 411 9.96 14.12 -9.31
CA TRP A 411 10.80 12.99 -9.75
C TRP A 411 10.22 12.16 -10.91
N ALA A 412 8.91 12.19 -11.17
CA ALA A 412 8.28 11.47 -12.28
C ALA A 412 7.16 12.28 -12.96
N PRO A 413 7.45 13.50 -13.48
CA PRO A 413 6.40 14.40 -13.97
C PRO A 413 5.67 13.88 -15.21
N ILE A 414 6.39 13.33 -16.18
CA ILE A 414 5.83 12.97 -17.50
C ILE A 414 4.96 11.69 -17.43
N PRO A 415 5.42 10.56 -16.89
CA PRO A 415 4.58 9.36 -16.79
C PRO A 415 3.31 9.58 -15.98
N GLY A 416 3.41 10.33 -14.87
CA GLY A 416 2.27 10.64 -14.03
C GLY A 416 1.21 11.50 -14.74
N LEU A 417 1.62 12.54 -15.47
CA LEU A 417 0.72 13.38 -16.25
C LEU A 417 0.04 12.60 -17.38
N ILE A 418 0.78 11.77 -18.11
CA ILE A 418 0.22 10.92 -19.17
C ILE A 418 -0.84 9.99 -18.58
N CYS A 419 -0.54 9.33 -17.47
CA CYS A 419 -1.49 8.46 -16.79
C CYS A 419 -2.75 9.22 -16.34
N ALA A 420 -2.60 10.39 -15.72
CA ALA A 420 -3.74 11.22 -15.30
C ALA A 420 -4.62 11.64 -16.48
N VAL A 421 -4.02 12.07 -17.59
CA VAL A 421 -4.75 12.44 -18.81
C VAL A 421 -5.50 11.24 -19.39
N ILE A 422 -4.86 10.07 -19.50
CA ILE A 422 -5.49 8.86 -20.01
C ILE A 422 -6.66 8.44 -19.10
N VAL A 423 -6.47 8.43 -17.79
CA VAL A 423 -7.51 8.05 -16.81
C VAL A 423 -8.72 8.99 -16.93
N ILE A 424 -8.51 10.30 -17.04
CA ILE A 424 -9.59 11.27 -17.16
C ILE A 424 -10.27 11.16 -18.55
N ALA A 425 -9.49 11.11 -19.62
CA ALA A 425 -10.00 11.04 -20.98
C ALA A 425 -10.80 9.77 -21.28
N THR A 426 -10.42 8.64 -20.67
CA THR A 426 -11.15 7.37 -20.79
C THR A 426 -12.24 7.22 -19.73
N GLY A 427 -12.01 7.67 -18.52
CA GLY A 427 -12.90 7.49 -17.39
C GLY A 427 -14.16 8.36 -17.46
N LEU A 428 -14.08 9.59 -17.95
CA LEU A 428 -15.30 10.44 -18.09
C LEU A 428 -16.28 9.90 -19.10
N PRO A 429 -15.90 9.49 -20.33
CA PRO A 429 -16.83 8.82 -21.27
C PRO A 429 -17.36 7.48 -20.72
N ALA A 430 -16.49 6.70 -20.06
CA ALA A 430 -16.90 5.46 -19.42
C ALA A 430 -17.94 5.70 -18.32
N TYR A 431 -17.72 6.73 -17.48
CA TYR A 431 -18.72 7.13 -16.47
C TYR A 431 -20.04 7.53 -17.10
N ALA A 432 -20.03 8.34 -18.15
CA ALA A 432 -21.27 8.77 -18.84
C ALA A 432 -22.06 7.57 -19.39
N PHE A 433 -21.36 6.60 -19.99
CA PHE A 433 -21.97 5.36 -20.47
C PHE A 433 -22.61 4.56 -19.31
N TRP A 434 -21.87 4.28 -18.24
CA TRP A 434 -22.36 3.49 -17.12
C TRP A 434 -23.45 4.20 -16.33
N ALA A 435 -23.35 5.53 -16.13
CA ALA A 435 -24.37 6.32 -15.44
C ALA A 435 -25.69 6.34 -16.19
N LYS A 436 -25.65 6.44 -17.53
CA LYS A 436 -26.86 6.33 -18.38
C LYS A 436 -27.50 4.95 -18.22
N ARG A 437 -26.71 3.89 -18.29
CA ARG A 437 -27.17 2.51 -18.13
C ARG A 437 -27.75 2.25 -16.73
N SER A 438 -27.12 2.76 -15.69
CA SER A 438 -27.60 2.63 -14.30
C SER A 438 -28.95 3.30 -14.11
N ARG A 439 -29.16 4.50 -14.68
CA ARG A 439 -30.47 5.19 -14.63
C ARG A 439 -31.57 4.40 -15.35
N GLN A 440 -31.26 3.80 -16.50
CA GLN A 440 -32.21 2.97 -17.24
C GLN A 440 -32.62 1.73 -16.44
N LEU A 441 -31.68 1.06 -15.76
CA LEU A 441 -31.95 -0.09 -14.92
C LEU A 441 -32.84 0.24 -13.72
N ASN A 442 -32.55 1.38 -13.06
CA ASN A 442 -33.34 1.85 -11.91
C ASN A 442 -34.75 2.36 -12.31
N ALA A 443 -34.97 2.71 -13.57
CA ALA A 443 -36.31 3.09 -14.08
C ALA A 443 -37.16 1.87 -14.47
N LEU A 444 -36.55 0.67 -14.57
CA LEU A 444 -37.23 -0.60 -14.92
C LEU A 444 -37.46 -1.49 -13.68
N SER A 445 -36.86 -1.16 -12.53
CA SER A 445 -37.07 -1.84 -11.24
C SER A 445 -38.10 -1.10 -10.40
#